data_7250b9121a945c1592afbfd056ef083c
#
_entry.id   7250b9121a945c1592afbfd056ef083c
#
_cell.length_a   1.000
_cell.length_b   1.000
_cell.length_c   1.000
_cell.angle_alpha   90.00
_cell.angle_beta   90.00
_cell.angle_gamma   90.00
#
_symmetry.space_group_name_H-M   'P 1'
#
loop_
_entity.id
_entity.type
_entity.pdbx_description
1 polymer ?
#
loop_
_entity_poly.entity_id
_entity_poly.type
_entity_poly.pdbx_seq_one_letter_code
_entity_poly.pdbx_strand_id
1 'polypeptide(L)'
;FDISVPEIKDNIMSGGRYNNLLSNYGLNVPAIGFALNVLPIIQNIKFDTLTQPLAAIELKNNQDISLAYKIRDFFANQAFQVRIVESKYIRNINYQLLIKVDKLKKIKLLDEGNNLLARFDTFEELSEEEI
;
A
#
# COMPACT_ATOMS: atom_id res chain seq x y z
N PHE A 1 -1.60 -33.87 6.53
CA PHE A 1 -2.63 -32.98 7.09
C PHE A 1 -3.26 -32.15 6.00
N ASP A 2 -4.52 -31.78 6.20
CA ASP A 2 -5.26 -30.86 5.36
C ASP A 2 -5.88 -29.78 6.24
N ILE A 3 -5.93 -28.56 5.75
CA ILE A 3 -6.56 -27.44 6.42
C ILE A 3 -7.70 -26.92 5.53
N SER A 4 -8.88 -26.87 6.10
CA SER A 4 -10.07 -26.32 5.49
C SER A 4 -10.68 -25.24 6.37
N VAL A 5 -11.41 -24.32 5.75
CA VAL A 5 -12.17 -23.27 6.44
C VAL A 5 -13.65 -23.51 6.12
N PRO A 6 -14.57 -23.42 7.09
CA PRO A 6 -15.99 -23.73 6.89
C PRO A 6 -16.65 -22.98 5.73
N GLU A 7 -16.20 -21.77 5.48
CA GLU A 7 -16.73 -20.89 4.42
C GLU A 7 -16.19 -21.22 3.03
N ILE A 8 -15.10 -22.04 2.95
CA ILE A 8 -14.43 -22.40 1.71
C ILE A 8 -14.59 -23.91 1.50
N LYS A 9 -15.26 -24.31 0.41
CA LYS A 9 -15.52 -25.73 0.12
C LYS A 9 -14.27 -26.55 -0.17
N ASP A 10 -13.20 -25.90 -0.62
CA ASP A 10 -11.96 -26.54 -1.00
C ASP A 10 -10.94 -26.49 0.15
N ASN A 11 -10.05 -27.48 0.19
CA ASN A 11 -8.90 -27.43 1.09
C ASN A 11 -8.02 -26.24 0.71
N ILE A 12 -7.71 -25.40 1.70
CA ILE A 12 -6.86 -24.23 1.52
C ILE A 12 -5.36 -24.57 1.67
N MET A 13 -5.05 -25.66 2.38
CA MET A 13 -3.68 -26.11 2.54
C MET A 13 -3.66 -27.62 2.70
N SER A 14 -2.69 -28.27 2.06
CA SER A 14 -2.39 -29.67 2.23
C SER A 14 -0.91 -29.87 2.46
N GLY A 15 -0.54 -30.78 3.33
CA GLY A 15 0.86 -31.07 3.58
C GLY A 15 1.09 -32.41 4.25
N GLY A 16 2.34 -32.78 4.31
CA GLY A 16 2.72 -34.07 4.90
C GLY A 16 4.18 -34.13 5.31
N ARG A 17 4.46 -35.18 6.05
CA ARG A 17 5.81 -35.59 6.36
C ARG A 17 6.28 -36.66 5.36
N TYR A 18 7.43 -36.42 4.77
CA TYR A 18 8.06 -37.29 3.78
C TYR A 18 9.32 -37.90 4.37
N ASN A 19 9.26 -39.18 4.75
CA ASN A 19 10.38 -39.81 5.44
C ASN A 19 11.57 -40.12 4.52
N ASN A 20 11.32 -40.32 3.22
CA ASN A 20 12.32 -40.76 2.26
C ASN A 20 12.56 -39.80 1.10
N LEU A 21 12.00 -38.58 1.17
CA LEU A 21 12.10 -37.63 0.06
C LEU A 21 13.53 -37.25 -0.25
N LEU A 22 14.34 -37.03 0.78
CA LEU A 22 15.74 -36.61 0.63
C LEU A 22 16.74 -37.75 0.45
N SER A 23 16.29 -39.00 0.58
CA SER A 23 17.19 -40.18 0.40
C SER A 23 17.68 -40.26 -1.05
N ASN A 24 16.90 -39.80 -2.05
CA ASN A 24 17.32 -39.74 -3.43
C ASN A 24 18.46 -38.72 -3.70
N TYR A 25 18.70 -37.83 -2.73
CA TYR A 25 19.78 -36.87 -2.74
C TYR A 25 20.90 -37.21 -1.74
N GLY A 26 20.91 -38.47 -1.25
CA GLY A 26 21.92 -38.94 -0.33
C GLY A 26 21.74 -38.52 1.13
N LEU A 27 20.60 -37.90 1.48
CA LEU A 27 20.29 -37.43 2.82
C LEU A 27 19.22 -38.34 3.47
N ASN A 28 19.56 -39.04 4.51
CA ASN A 28 18.61 -39.93 5.23
C ASN A 28 17.94 -39.17 6.40
N VAL A 29 17.22 -38.08 6.07
CA VAL A 29 16.47 -37.25 7.02
C VAL A 29 15.05 -37.04 6.53
N PRO A 30 14.05 -37.01 7.43
CA PRO A 30 12.67 -36.67 7.03
C PRO A 30 12.53 -35.20 6.64
N ALA A 31 11.60 -34.95 5.73
CA ALA A 31 11.20 -33.59 5.34
C ALA A 31 9.72 -33.36 5.66
N ILE A 32 9.34 -32.13 5.85
CA ILE A 32 7.95 -31.69 5.93
C ILE A 32 7.74 -30.67 4.81
N GLY A 33 6.64 -30.83 4.08
CA GLY A 33 6.25 -29.88 3.04
C GLY A 33 4.75 -29.63 3.06
N PHE A 34 4.36 -28.47 2.55
CA PHE A 34 2.96 -28.13 2.36
C PHE A 34 2.78 -27.28 1.11
N ALA A 35 1.55 -27.27 0.61
CA ALA A 35 1.11 -26.40 -0.47
C ALA A 35 -0.11 -25.60 -0.01
N LEU A 36 -0.11 -24.31 -0.28
CA LEU A 36 -1.24 -23.41 -0.02
C LEU A 36 -1.98 -23.10 -1.33
N ASN A 37 -3.28 -23.37 -1.35
CA ASN A 37 -4.15 -23.00 -2.45
C ASN A 37 -4.68 -21.57 -2.21
N VAL A 38 -4.07 -20.59 -2.84
CA VAL A 38 -4.37 -19.17 -2.62
C VAL A 38 -5.66 -18.74 -3.31
N LEU A 39 -6.04 -19.38 -4.41
CA LEU A 39 -7.18 -18.96 -5.21
C LEU A 39 -8.53 -19.00 -4.44
N PRO A 40 -8.92 -20.08 -3.76
CA PRO A 40 -10.13 -20.09 -2.94
C PRO A 40 -10.10 -19.05 -1.81
N ILE A 41 -8.92 -18.77 -1.26
CA ILE A 41 -8.78 -17.74 -0.23
C ILE A 41 -9.13 -16.37 -0.81
N ILE A 42 -8.52 -15.98 -1.92
CA ILE A 42 -8.76 -14.69 -2.58
C ILE A 42 -10.23 -14.53 -2.98
N GLN A 43 -10.85 -15.58 -3.51
CA GLN A 43 -12.25 -15.55 -3.94
C GLN A 43 -13.24 -15.36 -2.78
N ASN A 44 -12.87 -15.75 -1.57
CA ASN A 44 -13.71 -15.65 -0.38
C ASN A 44 -13.35 -14.49 0.55
N ILE A 45 -12.21 -13.81 0.34
CA ILE A 45 -11.93 -12.57 1.04
C ILE A 45 -12.92 -11.51 0.55
N LYS A 46 -13.83 -11.11 1.43
CA LYS A 46 -14.55 -9.85 1.25
C LYS A 46 -13.54 -8.75 1.49
N PHE A 47 -12.98 -8.22 0.43
CA PHE A 47 -12.33 -6.93 0.53
C PHE A 47 -13.45 -5.93 0.86
N ASP A 48 -13.63 -5.57 2.12
CA ASP A 48 -14.19 -4.27 2.40
C ASP A 48 -13.26 -3.32 1.67
N THR A 49 -13.72 -2.80 0.56
CA THR A 49 -13.12 -1.64 -0.06
C THR A 49 -13.39 -0.47 0.89
N LEU A 50 -12.66 -0.44 2.00
CA LEU A 50 -12.32 0.82 2.62
C LEU A 50 -11.57 1.54 1.50
N THR A 51 -12.31 2.32 0.73
CA THR A 51 -11.73 3.19 -0.27
C THR A 51 -10.95 4.22 0.52
N GLN A 52 -9.68 3.88 0.79
CA GLN A 52 -8.78 4.83 1.41
C GLN A 52 -8.79 6.08 0.53
N PRO A 53 -8.99 7.25 1.11
CA PRO A 53 -8.98 8.47 0.33
C PRO A 53 -7.64 8.62 -0.40
N LEU A 54 -7.69 9.03 -1.66
CA LEU A 54 -6.49 9.23 -2.46
C LEU A 54 -5.94 10.63 -2.24
N ALA A 55 -4.72 10.72 -1.76
CA ALA A 55 -3.92 11.93 -1.74
C ALA A 55 -2.98 11.96 -2.96
N ALA A 56 -3.09 13.00 -3.77
CA ALA A 56 -2.22 13.22 -4.92
C ALA A 56 -1.17 14.28 -4.59
N ILE A 57 0.11 13.96 -4.73
CA ILE A 57 1.22 14.91 -4.56
C ILE A 57 1.61 15.42 -5.93
N GLU A 58 1.39 16.72 -6.18
CA GLU A 58 1.76 17.36 -7.44
C GLU A 58 3.25 17.65 -7.50
N LEU A 59 3.95 16.97 -8.40
CA LEU A 59 5.37 17.17 -8.65
C LEU A 59 5.58 18.10 -9.86
N LYS A 60 6.16 19.28 -9.64
CA LYS A 60 6.48 20.24 -10.70
C LYS A 60 7.87 20.04 -11.28
N ASN A 61 8.82 19.64 -10.43
CA ASN A 61 10.21 19.43 -10.81
C ASN A 61 10.78 18.20 -10.09
N ASN A 62 11.75 17.53 -10.72
CA ASN A 62 12.46 16.39 -10.09
C ASN A 62 13.28 16.77 -8.84
N GLN A 63 13.53 18.06 -8.61
CA GLN A 63 14.28 18.54 -7.43
C GLN A 63 13.54 18.34 -6.11
N ASP A 64 12.21 18.22 -6.14
CA ASP A 64 11.37 18.08 -4.95
C ASP A 64 11.00 16.63 -4.63
N ILE A 65 11.59 15.67 -5.36
CA ILE A 65 11.21 14.25 -5.26
C ILE A 65 11.47 13.67 -3.86
N SER A 66 12.56 14.09 -3.20
CA SER A 66 12.88 13.64 -1.84
C SER A 66 11.83 14.11 -0.82
N LEU A 67 11.37 15.36 -0.94
CA LEU A 67 10.29 15.89 -0.11
C LEU A 67 8.96 15.21 -0.43
N ALA A 68 8.68 14.95 -1.70
CA ALA A 68 7.47 14.24 -2.11
C ALA A 68 7.41 12.83 -1.50
N TYR A 69 8.52 12.10 -1.41
CA TYR A 69 8.57 10.80 -0.74
C TYR A 69 8.33 10.89 0.78
N LYS A 70 8.88 11.90 1.45
CA LYS A 70 8.61 12.12 2.88
C LYS A 70 7.12 12.38 3.13
N ILE A 71 6.51 13.25 2.32
CA ILE A 71 5.09 13.56 2.38
C ILE A 71 4.25 12.30 2.08
N ARG A 72 4.63 11.51 1.07
CA ARG A 72 3.98 10.23 0.75
C ARG A 72 3.95 9.30 1.96
N ASP A 73 5.10 9.10 2.59
CA ASP A 73 5.22 8.16 3.72
C ASP A 73 4.41 8.65 4.93
N PHE A 74 4.37 9.97 5.15
CA PHE A 74 3.53 10.56 6.19
C PHE A 74 2.04 10.27 5.96
N PHE A 75 1.49 10.58 4.76
CA PHE A 75 0.07 10.35 4.47
C PHE A 75 -0.28 8.86 4.34
N ALA A 76 0.62 8.01 3.88
CA ALA A 76 0.42 6.57 3.85
C ALA A 76 0.22 6.00 5.27
N ASN A 77 0.95 6.52 6.26
CA ASN A 77 0.76 6.16 7.68
C ASN A 77 -0.56 6.68 8.27
N GLN A 78 -1.19 7.67 7.63
CA GLN A 78 -2.50 8.22 7.99
C GLN A 78 -3.66 7.55 7.23
N ALA A 79 -3.44 6.34 6.71
CA ALA A 79 -4.42 5.56 5.97
C ALA A 79 -4.90 6.18 4.64
N PHE A 80 -4.10 7.04 4.01
CA PHE A 80 -4.33 7.49 2.64
C PHE A 80 -3.66 6.57 1.62
N GLN A 81 -4.30 6.35 0.47
CA GLN A 81 -3.57 5.97 -0.73
C GLN A 81 -2.84 7.21 -1.25
N VAL A 82 -1.55 7.09 -1.57
CA VAL A 82 -0.78 8.25 -2.00
C VAL A 82 -0.18 8.02 -3.38
N ARG A 83 -0.35 8.99 -4.28
CA ARG A 83 0.27 8.99 -5.61
C ARG A 83 1.07 10.26 -5.83
N ILE A 84 2.31 10.12 -6.28
CA ILE A 84 3.14 11.23 -6.75
C ILE A 84 2.87 11.37 -8.24
N VAL A 85 2.47 12.56 -8.69
CA VAL A 85 1.96 12.81 -10.04
C VAL A 85 2.59 14.07 -10.61
N GLU A 86 3.09 14.01 -11.85
CA GLU A 86 3.52 15.22 -12.54
C GLU A 86 2.33 16.15 -12.82
N SER A 87 2.56 17.45 -12.71
CA SER A 87 1.51 18.48 -12.87
C SER A 87 0.65 18.33 -14.12
N LYS A 88 1.24 17.85 -15.22
CA LYS A 88 0.52 17.65 -16.50
C LYS A 88 -0.55 16.54 -16.44
N TYR A 89 -0.43 15.60 -15.51
CA TYR A 89 -1.35 14.45 -15.38
C TYR A 89 -2.33 14.60 -14.21
N ILE A 90 -2.20 15.62 -13.36
CA ILE A 90 -3.02 15.76 -12.15
C ILE A 90 -4.51 15.83 -12.45
N ARG A 91 -4.90 16.40 -13.60
CA ARG A 91 -6.31 16.53 -14.03
C ARG A 91 -6.98 15.20 -14.39
N ASN A 92 -6.18 14.15 -14.59
CA ASN A 92 -6.66 12.82 -14.98
C ASN A 92 -6.86 11.88 -13.78
N ILE A 93 -6.71 12.39 -12.56
CA ILE A 93 -6.76 11.59 -11.33
C ILE A 93 -7.87 12.13 -10.44
N ASN A 94 -8.76 11.24 -10.01
CA ASN A 94 -9.71 11.53 -8.93
C ASN A 94 -8.98 11.41 -7.60
N TYR A 95 -8.84 12.51 -6.90
CA TYR A 95 -8.24 12.58 -5.56
C TYR A 95 -9.19 13.30 -4.60
N GLN A 96 -9.10 12.98 -3.32
CA GLN A 96 -9.79 13.70 -2.25
C GLN A 96 -8.90 14.79 -1.65
N LEU A 97 -7.58 14.60 -1.72
CA LEU A 97 -6.60 15.55 -1.21
C LEU A 97 -5.53 15.81 -2.27
N LEU A 98 -5.28 17.07 -2.57
CA LEU A 98 -4.20 17.51 -3.44
C LEU A 98 -3.12 18.22 -2.63
N ILE A 99 -1.90 17.72 -2.73
CA ILE A 99 -0.74 18.25 -2.03
C ILE A 99 0.17 18.94 -3.04
N LYS A 100 0.37 20.23 -2.89
CA LYS A 100 1.26 21.04 -3.73
C LYS A 100 2.44 21.53 -2.93
N VAL A 101 3.63 21.39 -3.52
CA VAL A 101 4.86 21.97 -2.98
C VAL A 101 5.25 23.14 -3.87
N ASP A 102 5.44 24.32 -3.29
CA ASP A 102 5.90 25.49 -4.03
C ASP A 102 7.43 25.56 -4.13
N LYS A 103 7.93 26.59 -4.84
CA LYS A 103 9.39 26.79 -5.05
C LYS A 103 10.18 27.01 -3.76
N LEU A 104 9.51 27.45 -2.69
CA LEU A 104 10.09 27.69 -1.37
C LEU A 104 9.92 26.47 -0.45
N LYS A 105 9.53 25.32 -1.02
CA LYS A 105 9.23 24.05 -0.32
C LYS A 105 8.07 24.13 0.69
N LYS A 106 7.21 25.16 0.57
CA LYS A 106 5.99 25.25 1.38
C LYS A 106 4.96 24.28 0.84
N ILE A 107 4.27 23.62 1.77
CA ILE A 107 3.29 22.55 1.48
C ILE A 107 1.89 23.16 1.59
N LYS A 108 1.06 22.92 0.59
CA LYS A 108 -0.35 23.31 0.59
C LYS A 108 -1.21 22.08 0.41
N LEU A 109 -2.20 21.94 1.28
CA LEU A 109 -3.23 20.92 1.17
C LEU A 109 -4.49 21.57 0.58
N LEU A 110 -5.04 20.94 -0.45
CA LEU A 110 -6.24 21.40 -1.13
C LEU A 110 -7.24 20.25 -1.23
N ASP A 111 -8.53 20.56 -1.19
CA ASP A 111 -9.58 19.60 -1.45
C ASP A 111 -9.72 19.26 -2.95
N GLU A 112 -10.67 18.39 -3.30
CA GLU A 112 -11.01 18.03 -4.68
C GLU A 112 -11.46 19.22 -5.54
N GLY A 113 -12.00 20.26 -4.91
CA GLY A 113 -12.40 21.53 -5.55
C GLY A 113 -11.27 22.54 -5.70
N ASN A 114 -10.01 22.18 -5.33
CA ASN A 114 -8.85 23.07 -5.24
C ASN A 114 -8.99 24.21 -4.20
N ASN A 115 -9.86 24.07 -3.20
CA ASN A 115 -9.90 25.00 -2.08
C ASN A 115 -8.76 24.69 -1.10
N LEU A 116 -8.13 25.74 -0.58
CA LEU A 116 -7.04 25.58 0.38
C LEU A 116 -7.59 25.10 1.73
N LEU A 117 -7.12 23.93 2.18
CA LEU A 117 -7.43 23.37 3.49
C LEU A 117 -6.42 23.79 4.55
N ALA A 118 -5.12 23.66 4.22
CA ALA A 118 -4.04 24.01 5.13
C ALA A 118 -2.77 24.43 4.36
N ARG A 119 -1.86 25.10 5.06
CA ARG A 119 -0.55 25.50 4.54
C ARG A 119 0.50 25.34 5.63
N PHE A 120 1.63 24.76 5.26
CA PHE A 120 2.78 24.52 6.15
C PHE A 120 4.03 25.14 5.50
N ASP A 121 4.84 25.77 6.32
CA ASP A 121 6.07 26.36 5.84
C ASP A 121 7.20 25.34 5.75
N THR A 122 7.10 24.25 6.53
CA THR A 122 8.08 23.13 6.53
C THR A 122 7.38 21.77 6.57
N PHE A 123 8.14 20.69 6.31
CA PHE A 123 7.63 19.33 6.47
C PHE A 123 7.46 18.96 7.95
N GLU A 124 8.29 19.49 8.81
CA GLU A 124 8.23 19.28 10.26
C GLU A 124 6.90 19.78 10.82
N GLU A 125 6.42 20.96 10.43
CA GLU A 125 5.10 21.47 10.81
C GLU A 125 3.98 20.54 10.35
N LEU A 126 4.04 20.05 9.10
CA LEU A 126 3.04 19.09 8.60
C LEU A 126 3.05 17.79 9.41
N SER A 127 4.22 17.30 9.80
CA SER A 127 4.37 16.01 10.50
C SER A 127 3.88 16.03 11.95
N GLU A 128 3.70 17.21 12.54
CA GLU A 128 3.16 17.41 13.90
C GLU A 128 1.62 17.49 13.91
N GLU A 129 0.98 17.63 12.76
CA GLU A 129 -0.48 17.68 12.65
C GLU A 129 -1.10 16.28 12.60
N GLU A 130 -2.21 16.10 13.35
CA GLU A 130 -3.11 14.96 13.20
C GLU A 130 -4.13 15.29 12.09
N ILE A 131 -4.02 14.61 10.95
CA ILE A 131 -4.87 14.82 9.77
C ILE A 131 -5.91 13.72 9.64
#